data_48f40dc39f2487504a7887fe48931531
#
_entry.id   48f40dc39f2487504a7887fe48931531
#
_cell.length_a   1.000
_cell.length_b   1.000
_cell.length_c   1.000
_cell.angle_alpha   90.00
_cell.angle_beta   90.00
_cell.angle_gamma   90.00
#
_symmetry.space_group_name_H-M   'P 1'
#
loop_
_entity.id
_entity.type
_entity.pdbx_description
1 polymer ?
#
loop_
_entity_poly.entity_id
_entity_poly.type
_entity_poly.pdbx_seq_one_letter_code
_entity_poly.pdbx_strand_id
1 'polypeptide(L)'
;RDGRDGIGSAVVNHRIRFEMTGDGREQVFFVVYSLADDVDKWDEERIALWIEGEEKRQEAIAEKSGISDPVGKRLAVSASQYITERASTGGKSIMAGFPYFADWGRDTMISLPGCTLAIGEYEECKSILRTFMAYTKEGLMPNLFPEGDALPMYNTVDAALLFLDVVYEYYLETGDVEFVREAFPVMEDIVFWYQKGTDFHIKMDSDGLIMAGGGLEQVTWMDVRIDKEL
;
A
#
# COMPACT_ATOMS: atom_id res chain seq x y z
N ARG A 1 0.33 -14.57 22.36
CA ARG A 1 1.67 -14.99 21.91
C ARG A 1 1.46 -15.87 20.69
N ASP A 2 2.06 -15.54 19.59
CA ASP A 2 1.93 -16.19 18.27
C ASP A 2 2.73 -17.51 18.14
N GLY A 3 3.21 -18.08 19.24
CA GLY A 3 3.98 -19.34 19.26
C GLY A 3 5.41 -19.22 18.74
N ARG A 4 5.89 -18.01 18.41
CA ARG A 4 7.29 -17.80 18.04
C ARG A 4 8.15 -17.57 19.27
N ASP A 5 9.36 -18.16 19.27
CA ASP A 5 10.35 -17.87 20.31
C ASP A 5 10.70 -16.39 20.28
N GLY A 6 10.57 -15.73 21.43
CA GLY A 6 10.93 -14.32 21.57
C GLY A 6 12.44 -14.03 21.51
N ILE A 7 13.25 -15.03 21.17
CA ILE A 7 14.69 -14.94 21.05
C ILE A 7 15.07 -15.09 19.58
N GLY A 8 15.65 -14.04 19.02
CA GLY A 8 16.23 -14.04 17.68
C GLY A 8 17.71 -13.73 17.76
N SER A 9 18.49 -14.24 16.81
CA SER A 9 19.88 -13.84 16.62
C SER A 9 19.99 -12.89 15.44
N ALA A 10 20.69 -11.78 15.63
CA ALA A 10 21.04 -10.86 14.56
C ALA A 10 22.55 -10.86 14.35
N VAL A 11 22.97 -10.89 13.10
CA VAL A 11 24.38 -10.76 12.74
C VAL A 11 24.65 -9.31 12.38
N VAL A 12 25.55 -8.65 13.08
CA VAL A 12 26.06 -7.33 12.72
C VAL A 12 27.19 -7.52 11.71
N ASN A 13 26.90 -7.32 10.45
CA ASN A 13 27.87 -7.52 9.36
C ASN A 13 28.95 -6.45 9.31
N HIS A 14 28.62 -5.22 9.73
CA HIS A 14 29.54 -4.08 9.68
C HIS A 14 29.38 -3.20 10.92
N ARG A 15 30.52 -2.72 11.43
CA ARG A 15 30.58 -1.67 12.45
C ARG A 15 31.46 -0.55 11.91
N ILE A 16 30.89 0.63 11.78
CA ILE A 16 31.61 1.84 11.38
C ILE A 16 31.82 2.70 12.63
N ARG A 17 33.05 3.11 12.89
CA ARG A 17 33.41 4.01 14.00
C ARG A 17 33.93 5.32 13.40
N PHE A 18 33.38 6.42 13.86
CA PHE A 18 33.85 7.77 13.51
C PHE A 18 34.49 8.40 14.72
N GLU A 19 35.60 9.09 14.50
CA GLU A 19 36.19 10.00 15.47
C GLU A 19 35.91 11.41 14.95
N MET A 20 35.05 12.14 15.66
CA MET A 20 34.77 13.53 15.35
C MET A 20 35.81 14.41 16.11
N THR A 21 36.63 15.09 15.37
CA THR A 21 37.75 15.85 15.90
C THR A 21 37.50 17.34 15.94
N GLY A 22 36.36 17.82 15.46
CA GLY A 22 36.08 19.19 15.20
C GLY A 22 35.17 19.88 16.19
N ASP A 23 34.77 21.07 15.82
CA ASP A 23 33.91 22.00 16.56
C ASP A 23 32.39 21.66 16.46
N GLY A 24 32.04 20.40 16.09
CA GLY A 24 30.67 19.94 15.93
C GLY A 24 30.02 20.27 14.58
N ARG A 25 30.80 20.67 13.57
CA ARG A 25 30.32 20.94 12.21
C ARG A 25 30.57 19.80 11.22
N GLU A 26 31.17 18.73 11.68
CA GLU A 26 31.42 17.55 10.84
C GLU A 26 30.12 16.81 10.58
N GLN A 27 29.85 16.50 9.31
CA GLN A 27 28.71 15.71 8.88
C GLN A 27 29.18 14.38 8.33
N VAL A 28 28.45 13.30 8.65
CA VAL A 28 28.70 11.97 8.12
C VAL A 28 27.47 11.49 7.39
N PHE A 29 27.64 11.11 6.15
CA PHE A 29 26.57 10.57 5.32
C PHE A 29 26.70 9.08 5.15
N PHE A 30 25.58 8.37 5.32
CA PHE A 30 25.46 6.96 4.97
C PHE A 30 24.61 6.85 3.73
N VAL A 31 25.15 6.25 2.69
CA VAL A 31 24.42 5.99 1.46
C VAL A 31 24.14 4.50 1.38
N VAL A 32 22.87 4.12 1.28
CA VAL A 32 22.41 2.77 0.97
C VAL A 32 21.93 2.79 -0.48
N TYR A 33 22.42 1.87 -1.28
CA TYR A 33 22.17 1.83 -2.72
C TYR A 33 21.90 0.41 -3.19
N SER A 34 21.26 0.27 -4.35
CA SER A 34 21.14 -1.00 -5.03
C SER A 34 22.35 -1.27 -5.92
N LEU A 35 22.55 -2.54 -6.33
CA LEU A 35 23.62 -2.90 -7.27
C LEU A 35 23.43 -2.27 -8.66
N ALA A 36 22.26 -1.73 -8.95
CA ALA A 36 21.98 -1.02 -10.22
C ALA A 36 22.44 0.44 -10.17
N ASP A 37 22.74 0.98 -8.98
CA ASP A 37 23.15 2.37 -8.83
C ASP A 37 24.66 2.53 -9.08
N ASP A 38 25.02 3.57 -9.80
CA ASP A 38 26.41 3.93 -10.07
C ASP A 38 26.99 4.76 -8.89
N VAL A 39 27.46 4.06 -7.88
CA VAL A 39 27.90 4.66 -6.60
C VAL A 39 29.21 5.40 -6.72
N ASP A 40 30.05 5.03 -7.70
CA ASP A 40 31.38 5.63 -7.88
C ASP A 40 31.32 7.12 -8.26
N LYS A 41 30.14 7.61 -8.61
CA LYS A 41 29.86 9.03 -8.94
C LYS A 41 29.26 9.83 -7.79
N TRP A 42 29.11 9.26 -6.61
CA TRP A 42 28.57 9.96 -5.46
C TRP A 42 29.67 10.71 -4.71
N ASP A 43 29.68 12.01 -4.84
CA ASP A 43 30.50 12.93 -4.10
C ASP A 43 29.65 13.82 -3.16
N GLU A 44 30.30 14.66 -2.40
CA GLU A 44 29.64 15.54 -1.43
C GLU A 44 28.63 16.50 -2.10
N GLU A 45 28.98 17.04 -3.26
CA GLU A 45 28.12 17.95 -4.01
C GLU A 45 26.83 17.23 -4.47
N ARG A 46 26.98 16.04 -5.01
CA ARG A 46 25.84 15.23 -5.47
C ARG A 46 24.93 14.81 -4.31
N ILE A 47 25.51 14.46 -3.16
CA ILE A 47 24.75 14.13 -1.96
C ILE A 47 23.97 15.37 -1.49
N ALA A 48 24.60 16.54 -1.44
CA ALA A 48 23.94 17.78 -1.05
C ALA A 48 22.78 18.14 -1.97
N LEU A 49 22.96 18.03 -3.29
CA LEU A 49 21.91 18.26 -4.28
C LEU A 49 20.74 17.26 -4.12
N TRP A 50 21.04 16.00 -3.82
CA TRP A 50 20.02 15.00 -3.58
C TRP A 50 19.20 15.30 -2.32
N ILE A 51 19.85 15.68 -1.22
CA ILE A 51 19.18 16.09 0.02
C ILE A 51 18.27 17.29 -0.23
N GLU A 52 18.79 18.34 -0.90
CA GLU A 52 17.99 19.52 -1.26
C GLU A 52 16.79 19.16 -2.13
N GLY A 53 16.97 18.24 -3.08
CA GLY A 53 15.89 17.73 -3.92
C GLY A 53 14.81 17.00 -3.12
N GLU A 54 15.22 16.18 -2.15
CA GLU A 54 14.29 15.46 -1.27
C GLU A 54 13.54 16.40 -0.31
N GLU A 55 14.22 17.42 0.25
CA GLU A 55 13.57 18.45 1.05
C GLU A 55 12.50 19.19 0.26
N LYS A 56 12.80 19.62 -0.97
CA LYS A 56 11.83 20.26 -1.86
C LYS A 56 10.66 19.34 -2.21
N ARG A 57 10.92 18.04 -2.42
CA ARG A 57 9.86 17.06 -2.66
C ARG A 57 8.93 16.94 -1.46
N GLN A 58 9.48 16.87 -0.25
CA GLN A 58 8.69 16.79 0.98
C GLN A 58 7.87 18.08 1.21
N GLU A 59 8.46 19.25 0.97
CA GLU A 59 7.74 20.52 1.04
C GLU A 59 6.58 20.57 0.04
N ALA A 60 6.81 20.14 -1.20
CA ALA A 60 5.76 20.09 -2.23
C ALA A 60 4.58 19.18 -1.85
N ILE A 61 4.86 18.01 -1.26
CA ILE A 61 3.81 17.11 -0.73
C ILE A 61 3.04 17.79 0.40
N ALA A 62 3.76 18.40 1.36
CA ALA A 62 3.15 19.07 2.49
C ALA A 62 2.26 20.25 2.04
N GLU A 63 2.66 21.00 1.01
CA GLU A 63 1.87 22.08 0.44
C GLU A 63 0.65 21.55 -0.34
N LYS A 64 0.85 20.51 -1.19
CA LYS A 64 -0.21 19.87 -1.98
C LYS A 64 -1.33 19.31 -1.11
N SER A 65 -0.99 18.80 0.07
CA SER A 65 -1.96 18.27 1.02
C SER A 65 -2.97 19.32 1.53
N GLY A 66 -2.67 20.60 1.41
CA GLY A 66 -3.51 21.67 1.96
C GLY A 66 -3.56 21.75 3.50
N ILE A 67 -2.85 20.85 4.19
CA ILE A 67 -2.83 20.79 5.65
C ILE A 67 -1.97 21.91 6.22
N SER A 68 -2.52 22.70 7.13
CA SER A 68 -1.80 23.83 7.74
C SER A 68 -1.02 23.45 9.00
N ASP A 69 -1.47 22.44 9.74
CA ASP A 69 -0.84 21.96 10.96
C ASP A 69 0.52 21.29 10.69
N PRO A 70 1.59 21.63 11.44
CA PRO A 70 2.92 21.05 11.21
C PRO A 70 2.99 19.53 11.39
N VAL A 71 2.22 18.96 12.32
CA VAL A 71 2.17 17.50 12.53
C VAL A 71 1.45 16.84 11.35
N GLY A 72 0.33 17.42 10.91
CA GLY A 72 -0.40 16.95 9.75
C GLY A 72 0.43 17.00 8.46
N LYS A 73 1.20 18.06 8.23
CA LYS A 73 2.15 18.15 7.10
C LYS A 73 3.17 17.01 7.13
N ARG A 74 3.72 16.72 8.32
CA ARG A 74 4.68 15.63 8.47
C ARG A 74 4.04 14.25 8.24
N LEU A 75 2.80 14.08 8.69
CA LEU A 75 2.02 12.86 8.40
C LEU A 75 1.74 12.70 6.90
N ALA A 76 1.43 13.78 6.18
CA ALA A 76 1.24 13.75 4.73
C ALA A 76 2.50 13.28 4.00
N VAL A 77 3.66 13.80 4.36
CA VAL A 77 4.95 13.36 3.83
C VAL A 77 5.19 11.87 4.15
N SER A 78 4.90 11.45 5.38
CA SER A 78 5.07 10.05 5.78
C SER A 78 4.12 9.13 5.01
N ALA A 79 2.86 9.52 4.83
CA ALA A 79 1.86 8.76 4.08
C ALA A 79 2.28 8.52 2.63
N SER A 80 2.85 9.52 1.97
CA SER A 80 3.33 9.40 0.58
C SER A 80 4.42 8.33 0.40
N GLN A 81 5.14 7.97 1.45
CA GLN A 81 6.23 6.98 1.40
C GLN A 81 5.73 5.53 1.26
N TYR A 82 4.45 5.27 1.53
CA TYR A 82 3.85 3.94 1.35
C TYR A 82 3.41 3.66 -0.09
N ILE A 83 3.34 4.70 -0.93
CA ILE A 83 3.01 4.57 -2.35
C ILE A 83 4.26 4.10 -3.09
N THR A 84 4.16 2.95 -3.75
CA THR A 84 5.26 2.33 -4.48
C THR A 84 4.91 2.09 -5.93
N GLU A 85 5.92 2.04 -6.79
CA GLU A 85 5.74 1.57 -8.16
C GLU A 85 5.63 0.05 -8.20
N ARG A 86 4.69 -0.42 -9.02
CA ARG A 86 4.48 -1.84 -9.26
C ARG A 86 4.93 -2.19 -10.68
N ALA A 87 6.10 -2.82 -10.79
CA ALA A 87 6.74 -3.10 -12.08
C ALA A 87 5.88 -4.02 -12.98
N SER A 88 5.19 -5.01 -12.40
CA SER A 88 4.38 -5.97 -13.15
C SER A 88 3.13 -5.35 -13.81
N THR A 89 2.64 -4.22 -13.32
CA THR A 89 1.47 -3.52 -13.86
C THR A 89 1.81 -2.18 -14.51
N GLY A 90 3.01 -1.67 -14.27
CA GLY A 90 3.41 -0.31 -14.65
C GLY A 90 2.63 0.79 -13.93
N GLY A 91 1.88 0.44 -12.89
CA GLY A 91 1.08 1.33 -12.06
C GLY A 91 1.67 1.53 -10.68
N LYS A 92 0.81 1.98 -9.76
CA LYS A 92 1.15 2.17 -8.36
C LYS A 92 0.46 1.13 -7.47
N SER A 93 1.00 0.93 -6.27
CA SER A 93 0.40 0.13 -5.21
C SER A 93 0.82 0.66 -3.84
N ILE A 94 0.22 0.10 -2.79
CA ILE A 94 0.63 0.33 -1.40
C ILE A 94 1.16 -0.99 -0.84
N MET A 95 2.38 -0.96 -0.31
CA MET A 95 3.00 -2.12 0.32
C MET A 95 2.56 -2.28 1.77
N ALA A 96 1.99 -3.42 2.11
CA ALA A 96 1.69 -3.78 3.48
C ALA A 96 2.97 -4.10 4.25
N GLY A 97 3.26 -3.35 5.32
CA GLY A 97 4.39 -3.64 6.20
C GLY A 97 5.75 -3.59 5.50
N PHE A 98 6.01 -2.50 4.79
CA PHE A 98 7.29 -2.25 4.11
C PHE A 98 8.50 -2.48 5.04
N PRO A 99 9.58 -3.14 4.57
CA PRO A 99 9.79 -3.75 3.25
C PRO A 99 9.55 -5.27 3.23
N TYR A 100 8.85 -5.83 4.20
CA TYR A 100 8.82 -7.28 4.44
C TYR A 100 7.64 -8.00 3.77
N PHE A 101 6.59 -7.27 3.43
CA PHE A 101 5.38 -7.83 2.82
C PHE A 101 5.17 -7.23 1.43
N ALA A 102 4.52 -8.01 0.56
CA ALA A 102 4.01 -7.52 -0.71
C ALA A 102 2.77 -6.63 -0.50
N ASP A 103 2.17 -6.17 -1.57
CA ASP A 103 0.88 -5.50 -1.51
C ASP A 103 -0.24 -6.51 -1.22
N TRP A 104 -1.17 -6.05 -0.38
CA TRP A 104 -2.33 -6.81 0.05
C TRP A 104 -3.58 -5.99 -0.21
N GLY A 105 -4.60 -6.62 -0.83
CA GLY A 105 -5.80 -5.91 -1.26
C GLY A 105 -6.54 -5.21 -0.13
N ARG A 106 -6.78 -5.90 0.97
CA ARG A 106 -7.41 -5.32 2.16
C ARG A 106 -6.62 -4.14 2.70
N ASP A 107 -5.32 -4.34 2.94
CA ASP A 107 -4.44 -3.33 3.50
C ASP A 107 -4.36 -2.10 2.60
N THR A 108 -4.25 -2.33 1.30
CA THR A 108 -4.26 -1.26 0.30
C THR A 108 -5.58 -0.48 0.35
N MET A 109 -6.74 -1.15 0.28
CA MET A 109 -8.03 -0.45 0.27
C MET A 109 -8.30 0.31 1.56
N ILE A 110 -7.93 -0.22 2.72
CA ILE A 110 -8.09 0.47 4.02
C ILE A 110 -7.19 1.71 4.10
N SER A 111 -5.96 1.62 3.62
CA SER A 111 -4.98 2.70 3.74
C SER A 111 -5.07 3.74 2.61
N LEU A 112 -5.66 3.38 1.48
CA LEU A 112 -5.67 4.20 0.27
C LEU A 112 -6.25 5.61 0.48
N PRO A 113 -7.40 5.81 1.13
CA PRO A 113 -7.91 7.16 1.38
C PRO A 113 -6.92 8.03 2.16
N GLY A 114 -6.34 7.50 3.23
CA GLY A 114 -5.36 8.22 4.06
C GLY A 114 -4.04 8.48 3.36
N CYS A 115 -3.55 7.53 2.57
CA CYS A 115 -2.26 7.65 1.88
C CYS A 115 -2.34 8.45 0.58
N THR A 116 -3.54 8.69 0.03
CA THR A 116 -3.70 9.39 -1.25
C THR A 116 -4.69 10.55 -1.17
N LEU A 117 -5.98 10.31 -0.90
CA LEU A 117 -7.02 11.34 -0.94
C LEU A 117 -6.76 12.45 0.08
N ALA A 118 -6.46 12.07 1.32
CA ALA A 118 -6.19 13.02 2.41
C ALA A 118 -4.97 13.92 2.18
N ILE A 119 -4.11 13.58 1.25
CA ILE A 119 -2.88 14.34 0.93
C ILE A 119 -2.88 14.89 -0.51
N GLY A 120 -4.01 14.80 -1.22
CA GLY A 120 -4.18 15.32 -2.58
C GLY A 120 -3.51 14.51 -3.69
N GLU A 121 -3.11 13.26 -3.42
CA GLU A 121 -2.49 12.35 -4.39
C GLU A 121 -3.56 11.57 -5.21
N TYR A 122 -4.44 12.31 -5.89
CA TYR A 122 -5.60 11.75 -6.60
C TYR A 122 -5.24 10.85 -7.78
N GLU A 123 -4.19 11.20 -8.53
CA GLU A 123 -3.74 10.38 -9.66
C GLU A 123 -3.11 9.08 -9.19
N GLU A 124 -2.43 9.10 -8.05
CA GLU A 124 -1.89 7.89 -7.42
C GLU A 124 -3.03 6.98 -6.95
N CYS A 125 -4.09 7.56 -6.37
CA CYS A 125 -5.30 6.83 -6.01
C CYS A 125 -5.90 6.11 -7.22
N LYS A 126 -6.11 6.81 -8.33
CA LYS A 126 -6.62 6.22 -9.58
C LYS A 126 -5.71 5.11 -10.10
N SER A 127 -4.40 5.33 -10.09
CA SER A 127 -3.43 4.35 -10.56
C SER A 127 -3.52 3.05 -9.75
N ILE A 128 -3.63 3.16 -8.42
CA ILE A 128 -3.77 2.01 -7.52
C ILE A 128 -5.10 1.30 -7.76
N LEU A 129 -6.21 2.04 -7.82
CA LEU A 129 -7.53 1.46 -8.11
C LEU A 129 -7.54 0.72 -9.45
N ARG A 130 -6.95 1.29 -10.52
CA ARG A 130 -6.81 0.64 -11.83
C ARG A 130 -5.99 -0.64 -11.75
N THR A 131 -4.94 -0.66 -10.95
CA THR A 131 -4.15 -1.87 -10.71
C THR A 131 -5.04 -2.99 -10.18
N PHE A 132 -5.85 -2.74 -9.17
CA PHE A 132 -6.74 -3.74 -8.61
C PHE A 132 -7.92 -4.10 -9.52
N MET A 133 -8.48 -3.12 -10.25
CA MET A 133 -9.52 -3.36 -11.26
C MET A 133 -9.07 -4.36 -12.33
N ALA A 134 -7.83 -4.24 -12.81
CA ALA A 134 -7.28 -5.12 -13.82
C ALA A 134 -7.13 -6.58 -13.37
N TYR A 135 -7.11 -6.83 -12.06
CA TYR A 135 -6.96 -8.17 -11.47
C TYR A 135 -8.20 -8.64 -10.72
N THR A 136 -9.32 -7.93 -10.83
CA THR A 136 -10.60 -8.41 -10.28
C THR A 136 -11.04 -9.67 -11.03
N LYS A 137 -11.42 -10.70 -10.29
CA LYS A 137 -11.85 -11.99 -10.84
C LYS A 137 -13.10 -12.47 -10.12
N GLU A 138 -14.18 -12.65 -10.88
CA GLU A 138 -15.44 -13.19 -10.35
C GLU A 138 -15.90 -12.48 -9.06
N GLY A 139 -15.85 -11.14 -9.07
CA GLY A 139 -16.24 -10.28 -7.96
C GLY A 139 -15.23 -10.20 -6.81
N LEU A 140 -14.11 -10.91 -6.87
CA LEU A 140 -13.08 -10.90 -5.83
C LEU A 140 -11.85 -10.11 -6.28
N MET A 141 -11.23 -9.41 -5.35
CA MET A 141 -9.96 -8.73 -5.53
C MET A 141 -8.80 -9.51 -4.91
N PRO A 142 -7.58 -9.39 -5.45
CA PRO A 142 -6.41 -10.01 -4.85
C PRO A 142 -6.26 -9.61 -3.38
N ASN A 143 -6.15 -10.59 -2.49
CA ASN A 143 -5.76 -10.33 -1.11
C ASN A 143 -4.24 -10.28 -1.00
N LEU A 144 -3.56 -11.39 -1.24
CA LEU A 144 -2.12 -11.38 -1.48
C LEU A 144 -1.88 -11.15 -2.97
N PHE A 145 -1.16 -10.09 -3.30
CA PHE A 145 -0.90 -9.69 -4.67
C PHE A 145 0.62 -9.62 -4.94
N PRO A 146 1.27 -10.78 -5.15
CA PRO A 146 2.72 -10.85 -5.30
C PRO A 146 3.20 -10.23 -6.62
N GLU A 147 4.42 -9.71 -6.60
CA GLU A 147 5.12 -9.30 -7.81
C GLU A 147 5.62 -10.51 -8.63
N GLY A 148 5.84 -10.29 -9.93
CA GLY A 148 6.36 -11.30 -10.84
C GLY A 148 5.34 -12.35 -11.25
N ASP A 149 5.79 -13.60 -11.41
CA ASP A 149 4.99 -14.69 -11.97
C ASP A 149 4.11 -15.43 -10.94
N ALA A 150 4.15 -15.05 -9.69
CA ALA A 150 3.33 -15.68 -8.65
C ALA A 150 1.85 -15.28 -8.80
N LEU A 151 0.96 -16.25 -8.62
CA LEU A 151 -0.48 -16.01 -8.79
C LEU A 151 -1.06 -15.27 -7.59
N PRO A 152 -1.95 -14.29 -7.83
CA PRO A 152 -2.70 -13.64 -6.77
C PRO A 152 -3.60 -14.60 -6.01
N MET A 153 -3.81 -14.33 -4.71
CA MET A 153 -4.78 -15.04 -3.88
C MET A 153 -6.04 -14.19 -3.70
N TYR A 154 -7.21 -14.80 -3.90
CA TYR A 154 -8.52 -14.11 -3.90
C TYR A 154 -9.40 -14.45 -2.68
N ASN A 155 -8.83 -14.94 -1.62
CA ASN A 155 -9.54 -15.51 -0.47
C ASN A 155 -9.96 -14.45 0.59
N THR A 156 -10.26 -13.23 0.19
CA THR A 156 -10.70 -12.17 1.11
C THR A 156 -12.13 -11.72 0.82
N VAL A 157 -12.89 -11.47 1.89
CA VAL A 157 -14.29 -11.03 1.79
C VAL A 157 -14.39 -9.51 1.58
N ASP A 158 -13.52 -8.76 2.19
CA ASP A 158 -13.68 -7.32 2.38
C ASP A 158 -12.99 -6.46 1.32
N ALA A 159 -11.90 -6.91 0.71
CA ALA A 159 -11.13 -6.08 -0.23
C ALA A 159 -11.97 -5.55 -1.39
N ALA A 160 -12.85 -6.38 -1.98
CA ALA A 160 -13.72 -5.96 -3.06
C ALA A 160 -14.83 -5.00 -2.60
N LEU A 161 -15.35 -5.17 -1.39
CA LEU A 161 -16.35 -4.27 -0.81
C LEU A 161 -15.72 -2.92 -0.43
N LEU A 162 -14.53 -2.93 0.14
CA LEU A 162 -13.75 -1.74 0.43
C LEU A 162 -13.39 -0.96 -0.84
N PHE A 163 -13.14 -1.66 -1.95
CA PHE A 163 -12.93 -0.97 -3.23
C PHE A 163 -14.14 -0.11 -3.64
N LEU A 164 -15.36 -0.61 -3.47
CA LEU A 164 -16.58 0.18 -3.76
C LEU A 164 -16.61 1.45 -2.92
N ASP A 165 -16.26 1.34 -1.65
CA ASP A 165 -16.23 2.46 -0.72
C ASP A 165 -15.15 3.48 -1.11
N VAL A 166 -13.94 3.02 -1.42
CA VAL A 166 -12.85 3.90 -1.85
C VAL A 166 -13.16 4.63 -3.16
N VAL A 167 -13.81 3.97 -4.13
CA VAL A 167 -14.25 4.64 -5.38
C VAL A 167 -15.27 5.74 -5.06
N TYR A 168 -16.17 5.50 -4.11
CA TYR A 168 -17.13 6.49 -3.65
C TYR A 168 -16.44 7.67 -2.94
N GLU A 169 -15.52 7.41 -2.02
CA GLU A 169 -14.73 8.45 -1.35
C GLU A 169 -13.91 9.28 -2.37
N TYR A 170 -13.28 8.61 -3.33
CA TYR A 170 -12.58 9.27 -4.43
C TYR A 170 -13.50 10.23 -5.19
N TYR A 171 -14.71 9.78 -5.52
CA TYR A 171 -15.69 10.62 -6.21
C TYR A 171 -16.13 11.82 -5.37
N LEU A 172 -16.37 11.62 -4.08
CA LEU A 172 -16.76 12.71 -3.18
C LEU A 172 -15.68 13.79 -3.10
N GLU A 173 -14.41 13.37 -3.09
CA GLU A 173 -13.26 14.28 -2.97
C GLU A 173 -12.96 15.01 -4.29
N THR A 174 -13.09 14.33 -5.42
CA THR A 174 -12.61 14.85 -6.72
C THR A 174 -13.71 15.29 -7.67
N GLY A 175 -14.92 14.74 -7.56
CA GLY A 175 -15.99 14.90 -8.53
C GLY A 175 -15.71 14.23 -9.90
N ASP A 176 -14.71 13.37 -10.02
CA ASP A 176 -14.28 12.73 -11.26
C ASP A 176 -15.27 11.64 -11.71
N VAL A 177 -16.33 12.07 -12.39
CA VAL A 177 -17.37 11.18 -12.96
C VAL A 177 -16.81 10.24 -14.03
N GLU A 178 -15.78 10.65 -14.75
CA GLU A 178 -15.22 9.83 -15.82
C GLU A 178 -14.49 8.60 -15.24
N PHE A 179 -13.75 8.76 -14.16
CA PHE A 179 -13.17 7.63 -13.47
C PHE A 179 -14.25 6.71 -12.85
N VAL A 180 -15.32 7.26 -12.29
CA VAL A 180 -16.43 6.44 -11.80
C VAL A 180 -17.05 5.61 -12.94
N ARG A 181 -17.23 6.17 -14.12
CA ARG A 181 -17.70 5.42 -15.30
C ARG A 181 -16.74 4.31 -15.72
N GLU A 182 -15.45 4.56 -15.61
CA GLU A 182 -14.41 3.54 -15.86
C GLU A 182 -14.51 2.39 -14.85
N ALA A 183 -14.69 2.70 -13.57
CA ALA A 183 -14.76 1.71 -12.48
C ALA A 183 -16.11 0.97 -12.42
N PHE A 184 -17.19 1.57 -12.93
CA PHE A 184 -18.55 1.09 -12.75
C PHE A 184 -18.77 -0.35 -13.20
N PRO A 185 -18.27 -0.82 -14.36
CA PRO A 185 -18.42 -2.23 -14.75
C PRO A 185 -17.82 -3.22 -13.75
N VAL A 186 -16.69 -2.85 -13.12
CA VAL A 186 -16.06 -3.69 -12.08
C VAL A 186 -16.90 -3.68 -10.80
N MET A 187 -17.46 -2.53 -10.45
CA MET A 187 -18.36 -2.40 -9.29
C MET A 187 -19.63 -3.24 -9.48
N GLU A 188 -20.23 -3.23 -10.68
CA GLU A 188 -21.40 -4.07 -11.02
C GLU A 188 -21.04 -5.55 -10.95
N ASP A 189 -19.86 -5.95 -11.46
CA ASP A 189 -19.40 -7.34 -11.42
C ASP A 189 -19.19 -7.83 -9.98
N ILE A 190 -18.62 -7.01 -9.11
CA ILE A 190 -18.48 -7.31 -7.67
C ILE A 190 -19.86 -7.58 -7.05
N VAL A 191 -20.80 -6.66 -7.23
CA VAL A 191 -22.16 -6.80 -6.67
C VAL A 191 -22.87 -8.04 -7.22
N PHE A 192 -22.76 -8.29 -8.52
CA PHE A 192 -23.35 -9.46 -9.17
C PHE A 192 -22.81 -10.77 -8.58
N TRP A 193 -21.49 -10.87 -8.43
CA TRP A 193 -20.90 -12.11 -7.91
C TRP A 193 -21.18 -12.31 -6.42
N TYR A 194 -21.22 -11.26 -5.62
CA TYR A 194 -21.62 -11.38 -4.21
C TYR A 194 -23.06 -11.83 -4.06
N GLN A 195 -23.96 -11.43 -4.97
CA GLN A 195 -25.34 -11.93 -5.00
C GLN A 195 -25.43 -13.38 -5.50
N LYS A 196 -24.72 -13.71 -6.55
CA LYS A 196 -24.71 -15.03 -7.17
C LYS A 196 -23.97 -16.07 -6.33
N GLY A 197 -22.90 -15.67 -5.68
CA GLY A 197 -21.91 -16.51 -5.01
C GLY A 197 -20.60 -16.57 -5.77
N THR A 198 -19.53 -16.25 -5.06
CA THR A 198 -18.14 -16.30 -5.55
C THR A 198 -17.52 -17.66 -5.25
N ASP A 199 -16.29 -17.89 -5.73
CA ASP A 199 -15.40 -18.88 -5.14
C ASP A 199 -15.28 -18.63 -3.61
N PHE A 200 -14.79 -19.57 -2.84
CA PHE A 200 -14.65 -19.47 -1.38
C PHE A 200 -15.97 -19.34 -0.60
N HIS A 201 -17.13 -19.64 -1.19
CA HIS A 201 -18.45 -19.59 -0.54
C HIS A 201 -18.85 -18.17 -0.01
N ILE A 202 -18.20 -17.13 -0.50
CA ILE A 202 -18.58 -15.75 -0.19
C ILE A 202 -19.79 -15.38 -1.03
N LYS A 203 -20.93 -15.11 -0.37
CA LYS A 203 -22.18 -14.75 -1.05
C LYS A 203 -23.15 -14.02 -0.14
N MET A 204 -24.08 -13.31 -0.74
CA MET A 204 -25.23 -12.73 -0.02
C MET A 204 -26.26 -13.84 0.27
N ASP A 205 -26.78 -13.89 1.49
CA ASP A 205 -27.86 -14.79 1.86
C ASP A 205 -29.23 -14.12 1.65
N SER A 206 -30.29 -14.87 1.91
CA SER A 206 -31.67 -14.44 1.73
C SER A 206 -32.07 -13.24 2.60
N ASP A 207 -31.38 -12.97 3.67
CA ASP A 207 -31.57 -11.82 4.54
C ASP A 207 -30.80 -10.57 4.08
N GLY A 208 -30.00 -10.66 3.01
CA GLY A 208 -29.18 -9.57 2.46
C GLY A 208 -27.81 -9.44 3.09
N LEU A 209 -27.45 -10.29 4.05
CA LEU A 209 -26.11 -10.27 4.66
C LEU A 209 -25.12 -11.14 3.88
N ILE A 210 -23.86 -10.80 3.98
CA ILE A 210 -22.78 -11.58 3.34
C ILE A 210 -22.40 -12.75 4.24
N MET A 211 -22.54 -13.96 3.71
CA MET A 211 -22.01 -15.18 4.30
C MET A 211 -20.56 -15.39 3.87
N ALA A 212 -19.70 -15.74 4.82
CA ALA A 212 -18.31 -16.12 4.59
C ALA A 212 -17.74 -16.87 5.81
N GLY A 213 -16.54 -17.42 5.70
CA GLY A 213 -15.83 -18.04 6.84
C GLY A 213 -16.00 -19.53 6.97
N GLY A 214 -16.46 -20.22 5.92
CA GLY A 214 -16.65 -21.68 5.90
C GLY A 214 -15.40 -22.49 5.57
N GLY A 215 -14.24 -21.85 5.33
CA GLY A 215 -13.06 -22.57 4.86
C GLY A 215 -11.77 -21.78 4.97
N LEU A 216 -11.14 -21.49 3.83
CA LEU A 216 -9.86 -20.76 3.74
C LEU A 216 -10.05 -19.25 3.58
N GLU A 217 -11.26 -18.77 3.61
CA GLU A 217 -11.61 -17.37 3.47
C GLU A 217 -11.09 -16.57 4.65
N GLN A 218 -10.54 -15.41 4.34
CA GLN A 218 -10.14 -14.42 5.33
C GLN A 218 -11.25 -13.38 5.47
N VAL A 219 -12.03 -13.53 6.53
CA VAL A 219 -13.23 -12.70 6.76
C VAL A 219 -12.86 -11.27 7.16
N THR A 220 -11.81 -11.14 7.98
CA THR A 220 -11.31 -9.85 8.47
C THR A 220 -9.79 -9.86 8.53
N TRP A 221 -9.20 -8.75 8.98
CA TRP A 221 -7.76 -8.66 9.28
C TRP A 221 -7.31 -9.58 10.44
N MET A 222 -8.25 -10.04 11.26
CA MET A 222 -8.00 -11.01 12.33
C MET A 222 -8.12 -12.43 11.76
N ASP A 223 -7.13 -12.83 10.96
CA ASP A 223 -7.13 -14.07 10.19
C ASP A 223 -6.11 -15.11 10.69
N VAL A 224 -5.56 -14.89 11.88
CA VAL A 224 -4.64 -15.84 12.52
C VAL A 224 -5.42 -17.09 12.94
N ARG A 225 -4.95 -18.24 12.48
CA ARG A 225 -5.50 -19.56 12.82
C ARG A 225 -4.64 -20.22 13.89
N ILE A 226 -5.25 -20.72 14.93
CA ILE A 226 -4.62 -21.54 15.96
C ILE A 226 -5.06 -22.99 15.71
N ASP A 227 -4.10 -23.93 15.56
CA ASP A 227 -4.35 -25.36 15.33
C ASP A 227 -5.29 -25.67 14.14
N LYS A 228 -5.25 -24.87 13.09
CA LYS A 228 -6.10 -24.94 11.88
C LYS A 228 -7.58 -24.62 12.10
N GLU A 229 -7.96 -24.17 13.27
CA GLU A 229 -9.28 -23.59 13.53
C GLU A 229 -9.23 -22.07 13.51
N LEU A 230 -10.32 -21.44 13.06
CA LEU A 230 -10.49 -19.98 13.09
C LEU A 230 -10.82 -19.53 14.50
#